data_8049dec456f602534d3aab0bd60fbbdd
#
_entry.id   8049dec456f602534d3aab0bd60fbbdd
#
_cell.length_a   1.000
_cell.length_b   1.000
_cell.length_c   1.000
_cell.angle_alpha   90.00
_cell.angle_beta   90.00
_cell.angle_gamma   90.00
#
_symmetry.space_group_name_H-M   'P 1'
#
loop_
_entity.id
_entity.type
_entity.pdbx_description
1 polymer ?
#
loop_
_entity_poly.entity_id
_entity_poly.type
_entity_poly.pdbx_seq_one_letter_code
_entity_poly.pdbx_strand_id
1 'polypeptide(L)'
;MDCVRKVADNLYWVGANDHRLALFENIHPLTCGISYNSYLLLDEKTVLFDTADWSVGRQFLENVTAVLAGKPLDYLVINHVEPDHAASVGEVLRHWPQAKVITSPKAAQLLAQFGFSVPAGIDTVHEGDKRCFGQHTVTFLSAP
;
A
#
# COMPACT_ATOMS: atom_id res chain seq x y z
N MET A 1 17.33 9.08 -1.67
CA MET A 1 17.19 8.96 -3.16
C MET A 1 15.96 8.08 -3.38
N ASP A 2 14.96 8.65 -3.99
CA ASP A 2 13.74 7.94 -4.36
C ASP A 2 14.01 6.96 -5.51
N CYS A 3 13.36 5.80 -5.45
CA CYS A 3 13.46 4.74 -6.46
C CYS A 3 12.05 4.45 -7.00
N VAL A 4 11.46 5.44 -7.66
CA VAL A 4 10.10 5.36 -8.18
C VAL A 4 10.08 5.10 -9.67
N ARG A 5 9.01 4.50 -10.19
CA ARG A 5 8.81 4.27 -11.62
C ARG A 5 7.38 4.64 -12.02
N LYS A 6 7.25 5.52 -13.01
CA LYS A 6 5.96 5.74 -13.66
C LYS A 6 5.61 4.50 -14.48
N VAL A 7 4.47 3.86 -14.19
CA VAL A 7 4.02 2.62 -14.86
C VAL A 7 2.85 2.87 -15.81
N ALA A 8 2.05 3.89 -15.54
CA ALA A 8 0.99 4.38 -16.43
C ALA A 8 0.76 5.87 -16.16
N ASP A 9 -0.15 6.50 -16.90
CA ASP A 9 -0.51 7.89 -16.60
C ASP A 9 -1.09 7.98 -15.19
N ASN A 10 -0.50 8.90 -14.40
CA ASN A 10 -0.84 9.14 -13.01
C ASN A 10 -0.63 7.95 -12.05
N LEU A 11 -0.06 6.82 -12.51
CA LEU A 11 0.22 5.65 -11.67
C LEU A 11 1.72 5.41 -11.56
N TYR A 12 2.20 5.29 -10.33
CA TYR A 12 3.61 5.14 -10.00
C TYR A 12 3.84 3.91 -9.14
N TRP A 13 4.82 3.08 -9.50
CA TRP A 13 5.37 2.09 -8.58
C TRP A 13 6.21 2.82 -7.54
N VAL A 14 5.90 2.60 -6.27
CA VAL A 14 6.55 3.23 -5.10
C VAL A 14 7.09 2.21 -4.12
N GLY A 15 7.04 0.95 -4.46
CA GLY A 15 7.56 -0.15 -3.66
C GLY A 15 9.07 -0.09 -3.45
N ALA A 16 9.64 -1.19 -2.99
CA ALA A 16 11.08 -1.30 -2.78
C ALA A 16 11.59 -2.70 -3.06
N ASN A 17 12.89 -2.81 -3.38
CA ASN A 17 13.57 -4.07 -3.59
C ASN A 17 14.50 -4.36 -2.41
N ASP A 18 14.39 -5.54 -1.81
CA ASP A 18 15.37 -6.03 -0.83
C ASP A 18 16.23 -7.13 -1.47
N HIS A 19 17.43 -6.75 -1.88
CA HIS A 19 18.41 -7.68 -2.45
C HIS A 19 19.20 -8.46 -1.39
N ARG A 20 19.01 -8.17 -0.10
CA ARG A 20 19.71 -8.79 1.01
C ARG A 20 18.95 -9.99 1.59
N LEU A 21 17.62 -10.03 1.34
CA LEU A 21 16.77 -11.07 1.88
C LEU A 21 17.08 -12.41 1.21
N ALA A 22 17.60 -13.36 1.98
CA ALA A 22 17.95 -14.70 1.50
C ALA A 22 16.81 -15.72 1.73
N LEU A 23 15.87 -15.41 2.62
CA LEU A 23 14.78 -16.31 3.00
C LEU A 23 13.49 -15.50 3.23
N PHE A 24 12.49 -15.66 2.37
CA PHE A 24 11.20 -15.02 2.51
C PHE A 24 10.30 -15.84 3.44
N GLU A 25 9.63 -15.18 4.39
CA GLU A 25 8.78 -15.80 5.42
C GLU A 25 9.46 -16.94 6.22
N ASN A 26 10.78 -16.91 6.31
CA ASN A 26 11.60 -17.94 6.95
C ASN A 26 11.47 -19.35 6.36
N ILE A 27 10.87 -19.51 5.19
CA ILE A 27 10.66 -20.82 4.54
C ILE A 27 11.02 -20.84 3.06
N HIS A 28 10.95 -19.74 2.35
CA HIS A 28 11.19 -19.70 0.91
C HIS A 28 12.57 -19.13 0.57
N PRO A 29 13.56 -19.96 0.15
CA PRO A 29 14.88 -19.46 -0.24
C PRO A 29 14.80 -18.53 -1.45
N LEU A 30 15.52 -17.41 -1.37
CA LEU A 30 15.62 -16.43 -2.44
C LEU A 30 17.06 -16.32 -2.94
N THR A 31 17.24 -16.32 -4.26
CA THR A 31 18.57 -16.20 -4.88
C THR A 31 18.93 -14.75 -5.20
N CYS A 32 17.95 -13.88 -5.42
CA CYS A 32 18.15 -12.52 -5.87
C CYS A 32 17.39 -11.47 -5.01
N GLY A 33 16.92 -11.88 -3.81
CA GLY A 33 16.07 -11.02 -2.99
C GLY A 33 14.62 -10.97 -3.46
N ILE A 34 13.87 -9.97 -3.02
CA ILE A 34 12.43 -9.81 -3.28
C ILE A 34 12.09 -8.35 -3.63
N SER A 35 11.03 -8.18 -4.40
CA SER A 35 10.41 -6.86 -4.65
C SER A 35 9.08 -6.78 -3.91
N TYR A 36 8.93 -5.75 -3.11
CA TYR A 36 7.65 -5.39 -2.48
C TYR A 36 6.94 -4.39 -3.37
N ASN A 37 5.77 -4.76 -3.88
CA ASN A 37 5.06 -3.96 -4.87
C ASN A 37 3.97 -3.12 -4.21
N SER A 38 4.11 -1.83 -4.32
CA SER A 38 3.12 -0.84 -3.93
C SER A 38 2.98 0.19 -5.05
N TYR A 39 1.79 0.72 -5.24
CA TYR A 39 1.50 1.67 -6.31
C TYR A 39 0.78 2.89 -5.77
N LEU A 40 1.10 4.06 -6.31
CA LEU A 40 0.45 5.32 -5.97
C LEU A 40 -0.22 5.92 -7.20
N LEU A 41 -1.53 6.10 -7.11
CA LEU A 41 -2.34 6.81 -8.11
C LEU A 41 -2.44 8.29 -7.71
N LEU A 42 -2.07 9.17 -8.63
CA LEU A 42 -2.24 10.62 -8.51
C LEU A 42 -3.40 11.06 -9.41
N ASP A 43 -4.59 11.21 -8.85
CA ASP A 43 -5.77 11.69 -9.53
C ASP A 43 -6.38 12.87 -8.73
N GLU A 44 -7.65 13.18 -8.88
CA GLU A 44 -8.35 14.14 -8.01
C GLU A 44 -8.27 13.71 -6.55
N LYS A 45 -8.29 12.39 -6.32
CA LYS A 45 -7.94 11.72 -5.06
C LYS A 45 -6.66 10.92 -5.23
N THR A 46 -5.81 10.98 -4.22
CA THR A 46 -4.58 10.20 -4.18
C THR A 46 -4.83 8.87 -3.49
N VAL A 47 -4.37 7.79 -4.10
CA VAL A 47 -4.62 6.42 -3.61
C VAL A 47 -3.34 5.61 -3.59
N LEU A 48 -2.95 5.14 -2.42
CA LEU A 48 -1.86 4.20 -2.25
C LEU A 48 -2.41 2.77 -2.19
N PHE A 49 -1.87 1.88 -3.00
CA PHE A 49 -2.23 0.46 -3.04
C PHE A 49 -1.15 -0.37 -2.37
N ASP A 50 -1.49 -0.99 -1.25
CA ASP A 50 -0.61 -1.73 -0.35
C ASP A 50 0.55 -0.90 0.21
N THR A 51 1.27 -1.49 1.14
CA THR A 51 2.51 -0.96 1.67
C THR A 51 3.68 -1.91 1.35
N ALA A 52 4.75 -1.85 2.10
CA ALA A 52 5.89 -2.74 1.95
C ALA A 52 6.31 -3.29 3.31
N ASP A 53 7.13 -4.35 3.27
CA ASP A 53 7.75 -4.91 4.46
C ASP A 53 8.55 -3.87 5.23
N TRP A 54 8.61 -4.05 6.55
CA TRP A 54 9.31 -3.15 7.44
C TRP A 54 10.80 -3.00 7.15
N SER A 55 11.43 -4.05 6.63
CA SER A 55 12.86 -4.05 6.25
C SER A 55 13.23 -2.98 5.22
N VAL A 56 12.27 -2.58 4.40
CA VAL A 56 12.42 -1.55 3.36
C VAL A 56 11.51 -0.32 3.61
N GLY A 57 10.86 -0.25 4.76
CA GLY A 57 9.85 0.76 5.08
C GLY A 57 10.34 2.21 4.91
N ARG A 58 11.59 2.49 5.26
CA ARG A 58 12.18 3.83 5.06
C ARG A 58 12.22 4.22 3.57
N GLN A 59 12.76 3.35 2.71
CA GLN A 59 12.83 3.62 1.27
C GLN A 59 11.44 3.75 0.66
N PHE A 60 10.51 2.90 1.08
CA PHE A 60 9.12 2.95 0.67
C PHE A 60 8.48 4.31 1.02
N LEU A 61 8.62 4.80 2.25
CA LEU A 61 8.06 6.09 2.67
C LEU A 61 8.72 7.27 1.93
N GLU A 62 10.03 7.22 1.67
CA GLU A 62 10.73 8.20 0.85
C GLU A 62 10.14 8.24 -0.57
N ASN A 63 9.87 7.08 -1.18
CA ASN A 63 9.26 6.96 -2.50
C ASN A 63 7.84 7.56 -2.54
N VAL A 64 6.99 7.19 -1.58
CA VAL A 64 5.62 7.73 -1.49
C VAL A 64 5.64 9.25 -1.31
N THR A 65 6.48 9.75 -0.41
CA THR A 65 6.63 11.19 -0.16
C THR A 65 7.09 11.95 -1.42
N ALA A 66 8.06 11.40 -2.13
CA ALA A 66 8.58 12.01 -3.37
C ALA A 66 7.50 12.13 -4.45
N VAL A 67 6.69 11.08 -4.64
CA VAL A 67 5.63 11.08 -5.66
C VAL A 67 4.46 11.97 -5.25
N LEU A 68 4.07 11.97 -3.97
CA LEU A 68 3.02 12.88 -3.47
C LEU A 68 3.42 14.36 -3.63
N ALA A 69 4.71 14.67 -3.50
CA ALA A 69 5.24 16.02 -3.67
C ALA A 69 4.46 17.08 -2.84
N GLY A 70 4.11 16.73 -1.60
CA GLY A 70 3.35 17.59 -0.69
C GLY A 70 1.84 17.49 -0.80
N LYS A 71 1.29 16.72 -1.73
CA LYS A 71 -0.15 16.43 -1.77
C LYS A 71 -0.55 15.53 -0.59
N PRO A 72 -1.80 15.62 -0.11
CA PRO A 72 -2.30 14.69 0.90
C PRO A 72 -2.40 13.27 0.32
N LEU A 73 -2.36 12.26 1.17
CA LEU A 73 -2.82 10.92 0.82
C LEU A 73 -4.28 10.80 1.25
N ASP A 74 -5.20 10.60 0.30
CA ASP A 74 -6.64 10.49 0.59
C ASP A 74 -7.03 9.07 1.01
N TYR A 75 -6.47 8.05 0.34
CA TYR A 75 -6.83 6.64 0.56
C TYR A 75 -5.62 5.72 0.59
N LEU A 76 -5.71 4.72 1.44
CA LEU A 76 -4.81 3.56 1.48
C LEU A 76 -5.65 2.30 1.24
N VAL A 77 -5.46 1.67 0.10
CA VAL A 77 -6.06 0.37 -0.23
C VAL A 77 -5.15 -0.73 0.29
N ILE A 78 -5.68 -1.65 1.10
CA ILE A 78 -4.97 -2.85 1.56
C ILE A 78 -5.64 -4.07 0.94
N ASN A 79 -4.93 -4.69 0.00
CA ASN A 79 -5.40 -5.89 -0.68
C ASN A 79 -5.20 -7.13 0.19
N HIS A 80 -4.12 -7.14 0.99
CA HIS A 80 -3.70 -8.30 1.80
C HIS A 80 -3.04 -7.84 3.09
N VAL A 81 -3.16 -8.60 4.18
CA VAL A 81 -2.70 -8.19 5.51
C VAL A 81 -1.40 -8.90 5.92
N GLU A 82 -0.77 -9.64 5.03
CA GLU A 82 0.57 -10.18 5.28
C GLU A 82 1.64 -9.08 5.33
N PRO A 83 2.76 -9.31 6.03
CA PRO A 83 3.75 -8.26 6.31
C PRO A 83 4.30 -7.55 5.06
N ASP A 84 4.46 -8.25 3.96
CA ASP A 84 4.93 -7.71 2.69
C ASP A 84 3.98 -6.67 2.06
N HIS A 85 2.70 -6.67 2.47
CA HIS A 85 1.67 -5.71 2.06
C HIS A 85 1.26 -4.75 3.18
N ALA A 86 1.36 -5.14 4.45
CA ALA A 86 0.73 -4.40 5.54
C ALA A 86 1.68 -3.97 6.67
N ALA A 87 2.94 -4.41 6.70
CA ALA A 87 3.84 -4.09 7.82
C ALA A 87 4.04 -2.59 8.02
N SER A 88 4.03 -1.79 6.96
CA SER A 88 4.23 -0.34 7.01
C SER A 88 2.93 0.48 7.12
N VAL A 89 1.76 -0.14 7.29
CA VAL A 89 0.46 0.57 7.42
C VAL A 89 0.49 1.59 8.56
N GLY A 90 1.01 1.22 9.73
CA GLY A 90 1.10 2.12 10.88
C GLY A 90 1.94 3.36 10.60
N GLU A 91 3.05 3.22 9.87
CA GLU A 91 3.90 4.34 9.47
C GLU A 91 3.20 5.25 8.46
N VAL A 92 2.55 4.67 7.45
CA VAL A 92 1.76 5.43 6.46
C VAL A 92 0.69 6.26 7.16
N LEU A 93 -0.10 5.66 8.05
CA LEU A 93 -1.17 6.35 8.77
C LEU A 93 -0.66 7.38 9.79
N ARG A 94 0.59 7.23 10.27
CA ARG A 94 1.22 8.26 11.11
C ARG A 94 1.63 9.48 10.29
N HIS A 95 2.12 9.28 9.06
CA HIS A 95 2.50 10.37 8.16
C HIS A 95 1.27 11.06 7.52
N TRP A 96 0.23 10.28 7.21
CA TRP A 96 -1.01 10.77 6.60
C TRP A 96 -2.23 10.30 7.40
N PRO A 97 -2.46 10.85 8.60
CA PRO A 97 -3.53 10.39 9.50
C PRO A 97 -4.95 10.61 8.95
N GLN A 98 -5.09 11.45 7.93
CA GLN A 98 -6.35 11.69 7.22
C GLN A 98 -6.64 10.61 6.16
N ALA A 99 -5.68 9.75 5.81
CA ALA A 99 -5.87 8.71 4.82
C ALA A 99 -6.89 7.67 5.31
N LYS A 100 -7.94 7.45 4.52
CA LYS A 100 -8.96 6.45 4.81
C LYS A 100 -8.55 5.11 4.24
N VAL A 101 -8.67 4.06 5.03
CA VAL A 101 -8.33 2.71 4.56
C VAL A 101 -9.50 2.11 3.80
N ILE A 102 -9.23 1.50 2.64
CA ILE A 102 -10.17 0.70 1.86
C ILE A 102 -9.67 -0.73 1.83
N THR A 103 -10.49 -1.69 2.23
CA THR A 103 -10.09 -3.10 2.25
C THR A 103 -11.30 -4.03 2.29
N SER A 104 -11.07 -5.35 2.20
CA SER A 104 -12.15 -6.34 2.38
C SER A 104 -12.61 -6.41 3.83
N PRO A 105 -13.86 -6.88 4.12
CA PRO A 105 -14.33 -7.06 5.50
C PRO A 105 -13.42 -7.97 6.34
N LYS A 106 -12.88 -9.03 5.75
CA LYS A 106 -11.94 -9.94 6.40
C LYS A 106 -10.62 -9.25 6.75
N ALA A 107 -10.06 -8.50 5.82
CA ALA A 107 -8.82 -7.77 6.07
C ALA A 107 -9.01 -6.65 7.11
N ALA A 108 -10.16 -5.97 7.12
CA ALA A 108 -10.50 -4.99 8.15
C ALA A 108 -10.50 -5.61 9.57
N GLN A 109 -11.07 -6.83 9.71
CA GLN A 109 -11.05 -7.57 10.96
C GLN A 109 -9.61 -7.93 11.38
N LEU A 110 -8.77 -8.39 10.45
CA LEU A 110 -7.38 -8.74 10.73
C LEU A 110 -6.56 -7.51 11.12
N LEU A 111 -6.72 -6.38 10.44
CA LEU A 111 -6.04 -5.12 10.82
C LEU A 111 -6.37 -4.73 12.27
N ALA A 112 -7.64 -4.86 12.67
CA ALA A 112 -8.04 -4.59 14.06
C ALA A 112 -7.42 -5.59 15.05
N GLN A 113 -7.35 -6.89 14.70
CA GLN A 113 -6.73 -7.92 15.52
C GLN A 113 -5.21 -7.70 15.70
N PHE A 114 -4.53 -7.19 14.67
CA PHE A 114 -3.12 -6.83 14.75
C PHE A 114 -2.87 -5.48 15.45
N GLY A 115 -3.92 -4.81 15.89
CA GLY A 115 -3.81 -3.57 16.66
C GLY A 115 -3.53 -2.32 15.83
N PHE A 116 -3.76 -2.35 14.52
CA PHE A 116 -3.64 -1.15 13.69
C PHE A 116 -4.73 -0.13 14.05
N SER A 117 -4.31 1.08 14.35
CA SER A 117 -5.22 2.23 14.52
C SER A 117 -5.41 2.92 13.17
N VAL A 118 -6.66 3.10 12.77
CA VAL A 118 -7.02 3.80 11.53
C VAL A 118 -7.88 5.02 11.87
N PRO A 119 -7.25 6.20 12.14
CA PRO A 119 -7.96 7.37 12.65
C PRO A 119 -9.08 7.88 11.74
N ALA A 120 -8.88 7.83 10.42
CA ALA A 120 -9.88 8.28 9.44
C ALA A 120 -10.96 7.24 9.10
N GLY A 121 -10.85 6.03 9.69
CA GLY A 121 -11.79 4.93 9.51
C GLY A 121 -11.48 4.02 8.32
N ILE A 122 -12.22 2.90 8.29
CA ILE A 122 -12.07 1.86 7.26
C ILE A 122 -13.37 1.77 6.45
N ASP A 123 -13.25 1.85 5.13
CA ASP A 123 -14.31 1.49 4.18
C ASP A 123 -14.11 0.05 3.71
N THR A 124 -15.14 -0.77 3.81
CA THR A 124 -15.08 -2.13 3.27
C THR A 124 -15.63 -2.21 1.86
N VAL A 125 -15.00 -3.06 1.04
CA VAL A 125 -15.39 -3.32 -0.35
C VAL A 125 -15.53 -4.82 -0.59
N HIS A 126 -16.40 -5.18 -1.55
CA HIS A 126 -16.71 -6.55 -1.94
C HIS A 126 -16.38 -6.76 -3.42
N GLU A 127 -16.51 -8.00 -3.87
CA GLU A 127 -16.34 -8.37 -5.26
C GLU A 127 -17.20 -7.50 -6.20
N GLY A 128 -16.55 -6.90 -7.20
CA GLY A 128 -17.20 -6.07 -8.20
C GLY A 128 -17.48 -4.63 -7.78
N ASP A 129 -17.22 -4.25 -6.51
CA ASP A 129 -17.37 -2.87 -6.05
C ASP A 129 -16.47 -1.94 -6.84
N LYS A 130 -16.95 -0.72 -7.08
CA LYS A 130 -16.20 0.32 -7.80
C LYS A 130 -16.05 1.57 -6.97
N ARG A 131 -14.88 2.21 -7.09
CA ARG A 131 -14.61 3.54 -6.51
C ARG A 131 -14.01 4.44 -7.57
N CYS A 132 -14.60 5.62 -7.74
CA CYS A 132 -14.07 6.67 -8.60
C CYS A 132 -13.17 7.60 -7.78
N PHE A 133 -11.98 7.88 -8.29
CA PHE A 133 -11.00 8.76 -7.64
C PHE A 133 -10.70 10.03 -8.46
N GLY A 134 -11.53 10.31 -9.44
CA GLY A 134 -11.42 11.40 -10.38
C GLY A 134 -11.63 10.86 -11.80
N GLN A 135 -10.59 10.87 -12.62
CA GLN A 135 -10.64 10.29 -13.98
C GLN A 135 -10.55 8.77 -13.96
N HIS A 136 -10.04 8.19 -12.88
CA HIS A 136 -9.87 6.74 -12.74
C HIS A 136 -10.96 6.12 -11.87
N THR A 137 -11.48 5.00 -12.32
CA THR A 137 -12.38 4.14 -11.56
C THR A 137 -11.69 2.80 -11.31
N VAL A 138 -11.57 2.44 -10.04
CA VAL A 138 -10.99 1.16 -9.60
C VAL A 138 -12.12 0.17 -9.34
N THR A 139 -12.00 -1.03 -9.88
CA THR A 139 -12.89 -2.16 -9.58
C THR A 139 -12.16 -3.14 -8.67
N PHE A 140 -12.79 -3.54 -7.56
CA PHE A 140 -12.23 -4.49 -6.61
C PHE A 140 -12.65 -5.90 -7.01
N LEU A 141 -11.66 -6.77 -7.20
CA LEU A 141 -11.86 -8.17 -7.56
C LEU A 141 -11.23 -9.07 -6.50
N SER A 142 -11.96 -10.10 -6.10
CA SER A 142 -11.41 -11.12 -5.20
C SER A 142 -10.45 -12.03 -5.97
N ALA A 143 -9.27 -12.23 -5.42
CA ALA A 143 -8.28 -13.17 -5.91
C ALA A 143 -7.96 -14.16 -4.76
N PRO A 144 -8.73 -15.27 -4.65
CA PRO A 144 -8.58 -16.25 -3.59
C PRO A 144 -7.31 -17.10 -3.75
#